data_1e7740aea5a0f81bf812b5f096bbbe44
#
_entry.id   1e7740aea5a0f81bf812b5f096bbbe44
#
_cell.length_a   1.000
_cell.length_b   1.000
_cell.length_c   1.000
_cell.angle_alpha   90.00
_cell.angle_beta   90.00
_cell.angle_gamma   90.00
#
_symmetry.space_group_name_H-M   'P 1'
#
loop_
_entity.id
_entity.type
_entity.pdbx_description
1 polymer ?
#
loop_
_entity_poly.entity_id
_entity_poly.type
_entity_poly.pdbx_seq_one_letter_code
_entity_poly.pdbx_strand_id
1 'polypeptide(L)'
;SFSNVDNISLKNNQQFAGYINSEDNNLKEIVLVKNGLHVRIVINPKHPIGKTDPASISDIILESALTTIMDCEDSVAAVDSEDKVLAYRNWLGLMKGNLSEEFVKNGHNVKRTLNSDISIIRPNGNQDKLKGRSLMLNRNVGHLMTNPSILDENNNEVPEGLIDAICTTLIAIHDLNKQDGIK
;
A
#
# COMPACT_ATOMS: atom_id res chain seq x y z
N SER A 1 18.54 33.33 -10.03
CA SER A 1 17.67 34.16 -9.16
C SER A 1 16.24 34.05 -9.67
N PHE A 2 15.41 33.35 -8.96
CA PHE A 2 13.95 33.32 -9.21
C PHE A 2 13.35 34.57 -8.53
N SER A 3 13.57 35.74 -9.12
CA SER A 3 12.82 36.94 -8.79
C SER A 3 11.55 36.94 -9.64
N ASN A 4 10.40 36.96 -9.03
CA ASN A 4 9.02 36.91 -9.52
C ASN A 4 8.51 35.52 -9.85
N VAL A 5 8.28 34.71 -8.79
CA VAL A 5 7.25 33.70 -8.85
C VAL A 5 5.95 34.44 -8.51
N ASP A 6 5.19 34.83 -9.54
CA ASP A 6 3.77 35.15 -9.35
C ASP A 6 3.13 34.04 -8.55
N ASN A 7 2.18 34.36 -7.67
CA ASN A 7 1.48 33.39 -6.83
C ASN A 7 0.87 32.29 -7.69
N ILE A 8 1.67 31.21 -7.90
CA ILE A 8 1.21 30.03 -8.62
C ILE A 8 0.33 29.24 -7.67
N SER A 9 -0.95 29.18 -7.99
CA SER A 9 -1.94 28.36 -7.26
C SER A 9 -2.21 27.05 -8.00
N LEU A 10 -2.74 26.06 -7.28
CA LEU A 10 -3.28 24.87 -7.90
C LEU A 10 -4.41 25.24 -8.86
N LYS A 11 -4.49 24.60 -10.04
CA LYS A 11 -5.61 24.77 -10.97
C LYS A 11 -6.97 24.46 -10.32
N ASN A 12 -6.98 23.55 -9.36
CA ASN A 12 -8.12 23.22 -8.54
C ASN A 12 -7.69 23.15 -7.07
N ASN A 13 -8.04 24.16 -6.30
CA ASN A 13 -7.68 24.25 -4.88
C ASN A 13 -8.29 23.12 -4.03
N GLN A 14 -9.37 22.46 -4.50
CA GLN A 14 -9.95 21.29 -3.82
C GLN A 14 -9.02 20.08 -3.81
N GLN A 15 -7.98 20.06 -4.66
CA GLN A 15 -6.96 19.02 -4.63
C GLN A 15 -5.98 19.16 -3.47
N PHE A 16 -5.94 20.27 -2.77
CA PHE A 16 -5.12 20.41 -1.57
C PHE A 16 -5.82 19.73 -0.38
N ALA A 17 -5.35 18.57 0.02
CA ALA A 17 -5.92 17.81 1.12
C ALA A 17 -5.37 18.23 2.49
N GLY A 18 -4.12 18.74 2.54
CA GLY A 18 -3.48 19.16 3.77
C GLY A 18 -1.96 19.08 3.71
N TYR A 19 -1.34 19.08 4.87
CA TYR A 19 0.12 19.04 5.00
C TYR A 19 0.55 18.33 6.28
N ILE A 20 1.84 17.99 6.35
CA ILE A 20 2.48 17.39 7.52
C ILE A 20 3.66 18.28 7.89
N ASN A 21 3.76 18.65 9.16
CA ASN A 21 4.92 19.33 9.71
C ASN A 21 5.87 18.32 10.39
N SER A 22 7.14 18.70 10.46
CA SER A 22 8.11 18.06 11.36
C SER A 22 7.86 18.45 12.81
N GLU A 23 8.58 17.83 13.75
CA GLU A 23 8.55 18.20 15.17
C GLU A 23 8.94 19.65 15.41
N ASP A 24 9.82 20.21 14.58
CA ASP A 24 10.24 21.62 14.60
C ASP A 24 9.23 22.57 13.94
N ASN A 25 8.04 22.10 13.61
CA ASN A 25 6.98 22.86 12.94
C ASN A 25 7.32 23.34 11.52
N ASN A 26 8.37 22.79 10.90
CA ASN A 26 8.69 23.05 9.49
C ASN A 26 7.85 22.17 8.56
N LEU A 27 7.46 22.69 7.41
CA LEU A 27 6.75 21.94 6.38
C LEU A 27 7.59 20.73 5.95
N LYS A 28 7.05 19.53 6.13
CA LYS A 28 7.67 18.26 5.78
C LYS A 28 7.05 17.65 4.53
N GLU A 29 5.73 17.69 4.41
CA GLU A 29 5.01 17.10 3.28
C GLU A 29 3.79 17.93 2.90
N ILE A 30 3.50 17.98 1.60
CA ILE A 30 2.26 18.49 1.05
C ILE A 30 1.42 17.32 0.59
N VAL A 31 0.13 17.32 0.94
CA VAL A 31 -0.80 16.25 0.57
C VAL A 31 -1.81 16.76 -0.43
N LEU A 32 -1.84 16.16 -1.59
CA LEU A 32 -2.82 16.40 -2.64
C LEU A 32 -3.78 15.21 -2.71
N VAL A 33 -5.00 15.44 -3.23
CA VAL A 33 -5.98 14.39 -3.49
C VAL A 33 -6.54 14.52 -4.90
N LYS A 34 -6.66 13.39 -5.61
CA LYS A 34 -7.34 13.32 -6.90
C LYS A 34 -8.03 11.95 -7.04
N ASN A 35 -9.30 11.98 -7.45
CA ASN A 35 -10.12 10.77 -7.61
C ASN A 35 -10.14 9.88 -6.35
N GLY A 36 -10.12 10.48 -5.17
CA GLY A 36 -10.08 9.77 -3.89
C GLY A 36 -8.72 9.24 -3.47
N LEU A 37 -7.68 9.35 -4.30
CA LEU A 37 -6.32 8.91 -3.99
C LEU A 37 -5.44 10.08 -3.58
N HIS A 38 -4.64 9.88 -2.54
CA HIS A 38 -3.73 10.89 -2.02
C HIS A 38 -2.33 10.75 -2.62
N VAL A 39 -1.69 11.89 -2.82
CA VAL A 39 -0.30 12.03 -3.26
C VAL A 39 0.43 12.88 -2.23
N ARG A 40 1.50 12.36 -1.65
CA ARG A 40 2.33 13.05 -0.67
C ARG A 40 3.61 13.52 -1.34
N ILE A 41 3.87 14.81 -1.34
CA ILE A 41 5.09 15.44 -1.85
C ILE A 41 6.00 15.68 -0.66
N VAL A 42 7.11 14.95 -0.59
CA VAL A 42 8.07 15.02 0.54
C VAL A 42 9.09 16.13 0.30
N ILE A 43 9.19 17.04 1.26
CA ILE A 43 10.12 18.18 1.22
C ILE A 43 11.25 17.90 2.21
N ASN A 44 12.46 17.73 1.71
CA ASN A 44 13.64 17.48 2.54
C ASN A 44 14.91 18.10 1.92
N PRO A 45 15.29 19.31 2.34
CA PRO A 45 16.49 19.98 1.80
C PRO A 45 17.82 19.29 2.18
N LYS A 46 17.80 18.36 3.14
CA LYS A 46 19.00 17.60 3.54
C LYS A 46 19.19 16.32 2.73
N HIS A 47 18.15 15.86 2.03
CA HIS A 47 18.22 14.67 1.19
C HIS A 47 19.06 14.94 -0.08
N PRO A 48 19.86 13.98 -0.58
CA PRO A 48 20.66 14.19 -1.80
C PRO A 48 19.88 14.74 -2.99
N ILE A 49 18.65 14.24 -3.22
CA ILE A 49 17.76 14.74 -4.28
C ILE A 49 17.23 16.13 -3.93
N GLY A 50 16.67 16.30 -2.73
CA GLY A 50 16.08 17.59 -2.30
C GLY A 50 17.06 18.77 -2.26
N LYS A 51 18.37 18.50 -2.07
CA LYS A 51 19.41 19.54 -2.14
C LYS A 51 19.53 20.19 -3.53
N THR A 52 19.21 19.45 -4.57
CA THR A 52 19.35 19.89 -5.97
C THR A 52 18.02 20.37 -6.56
N ASP A 53 16.91 20.10 -5.88
CA ASP A 53 15.59 20.55 -6.29
C ASP A 53 15.27 21.95 -5.76
N PRO A 54 14.76 22.88 -6.60
CA PRO A 54 14.47 24.27 -6.19
C PRO A 54 13.44 24.38 -5.05
N ALA A 55 12.51 23.42 -4.95
CA ALA A 55 11.50 23.35 -3.91
C ALA A 55 11.87 22.34 -2.80
N SER A 56 13.09 21.80 -2.85
CA SER A 56 13.59 20.77 -1.93
C SER A 56 12.74 19.48 -1.93
N ILE A 57 12.08 19.18 -3.03
CA ILE A 57 11.30 17.93 -3.18
C ILE A 57 12.28 16.77 -3.26
N SER A 58 12.14 15.83 -2.34
CA SER A 58 13.00 14.64 -2.23
C SER A 58 12.31 13.36 -2.70
N ASP A 59 10.99 13.30 -2.63
CA ASP A 59 10.20 12.11 -3.01
C ASP A 59 8.73 12.46 -3.25
N ILE A 60 8.03 11.56 -3.95
CA ILE A 60 6.58 11.60 -4.15
C ILE A 60 6.03 10.22 -3.80
N ILE A 61 5.17 10.16 -2.77
CA ILE A 61 4.58 8.92 -2.28
C ILE A 61 3.12 8.86 -2.72
N LEU A 62 2.77 7.78 -3.41
CA LEU A 62 1.41 7.50 -3.86
C LEU A 62 0.69 6.61 -2.86
N GLU A 63 -0.61 6.82 -2.67
CA GLU A 63 -1.45 6.00 -1.79
C GLU A 63 -1.65 4.59 -2.33
N SER A 64 -1.63 4.41 -3.64
CA SER A 64 -1.68 3.10 -4.27
C SER A 64 -0.92 3.06 -5.59
N ALA A 65 -0.58 1.82 -6.00
CA ALA A 65 -0.01 1.55 -7.32
C ALA A 65 -0.67 0.30 -7.91
N LEU A 66 -0.90 0.30 -9.24
CA LEU A 66 -1.48 -0.86 -9.95
C LEU A 66 -0.59 -2.11 -9.89
N THR A 67 0.69 -1.95 -9.56
CA THR A 67 1.67 -3.03 -9.42
C THR A 67 1.75 -3.60 -8.00
N THR A 68 0.95 -3.11 -7.05
CA THR A 68 0.89 -3.66 -5.70
C THR A 68 -0.08 -4.84 -5.69
N ILE A 69 0.47 -6.04 -5.87
CA ILE A 69 -0.30 -7.28 -6.06
C ILE A 69 0.21 -8.32 -5.06
N MET A 70 -0.73 -8.98 -4.35
CA MET A 70 -0.49 -10.27 -3.73
C MET A 70 -0.73 -11.34 -4.79
N ASP A 71 0.29 -12.15 -5.06
CA ASP A 71 0.34 -13.00 -6.23
C ASP A 71 0.26 -14.47 -5.85
N CYS A 72 -0.78 -15.16 -6.32
CA CYS A 72 -0.96 -16.61 -6.16
C CYS A 72 -0.51 -17.40 -7.40
N GLU A 73 0.02 -16.72 -8.44
CA GLU A 73 0.51 -17.39 -9.66
C GLU A 73 1.76 -18.22 -9.34
N ASP A 74 1.75 -19.50 -9.74
CA ASP A 74 2.81 -20.45 -9.41
C ASP A 74 4.15 -20.09 -10.07
N SER A 75 4.11 -19.58 -11.28
CA SER A 75 5.32 -19.14 -12.01
C SER A 75 6.06 -17.97 -11.35
N VAL A 76 5.44 -17.34 -10.34
CA VAL A 76 5.99 -16.14 -9.67
C VAL A 76 6.28 -16.38 -8.19
N ALA A 77 5.32 -16.93 -7.44
CA ALA A 77 5.39 -16.90 -5.97
C ALA A 77 4.93 -18.18 -5.26
N ALA A 78 4.24 -19.10 -5.92
CA ALA A 78 3.64 -20.26 -5.27
C ALA A 78 3.85 -21.52 -6.11
N VAL A 79 5.06 -22.09 -6.04
CA VAL A 79 5.50 -23.24 -6.86
C VAL A 79 4.97 -24.56 -6.31
N ASP A 80 4.70 -24.60 -5.01
CA ASP A 80 4.19 -25.78 -4.32
C ASP A 80 3.12 -25.42 -3.26
N SER A 81 2.64 -26.44 -2.55
CA SER A 81 1.60 -26.27 -1.53
C SER A 81 2.06 -25.46 -0.33
N GLU A 82 3.33 -25.49 0.02
CA GLU A 82 3.88 -24.73 1.14
C GLU A 82 3.92 -23.24 0.79
N ASP A 83 4.35 -22.92 -0.41
CA ASP A 83 4.36 -21.55 -0.93
C ASP A 83 2.91 -21.01 -1.03
N LYS A 84 1.96 -21.82 -1.50
CA LYS A 84 0.54 -21.43 -1.58
C LYS A 84 -0.04 -21.13 -0.19
N VAL A 85 0.24 -21.97 0.78
CA VAL A 85 -0.18 -21.74 2.18
C VAL A 85 0.48 -20.50 2.75
N LEU A 86 1.75 -20.25 2.44
CA LEU A 86 2.45 -19.04 2.86
C LEU A 86 1.82 -17.78 2.25
N ALA A 87 1.47 -17.82 0.95
CA ALA A 87 0.77 -16.72 0.30
C ALA A 87 -0.58 -16.41 0.99
N TYR A 88 -1.39 -17.42 1.29
CA TYR A 88 -2.65 -17.23 2.03
C TYR A 88 -2.43 -16.72 3.45
N ARG A 89 -1.40 -17.19 4.17
CA ARG A 89 -1.06 -16.69 5.51
C ARG A 89 -0.65 -15.21 5.47
N ASN A 90 0.15 -14.83 4.48
CA ASN A 90 0.54 -13.45 4.28
C ASN A 90 -0.68 -12.57 3.97
N TRP A 91 -1.58 -13.03 3.08
CA TRP A 91 -2.82 -12.35 2.79
C TRP A 91 -3.69 -12.20 4.05
N LEU A 92 -3.81 -13.25 4.85
CA LEU A 92 -4.54 -13.22 6.12
C LEU A 92 -3.94 -12.20 7.10
N GLY A 93 -2.62 -12.17 7.23
CA GLY A 93 -1.92 -11.20 8.08
C GLY A 93 -2.10 -9.76 7.61
N LEU A 94 -2.09 -9.52 6.29
CA LEU A 94 -2.41 -8.22 5.69
C LEU A 94 -3.85 -7.80 6.02
N MET A 95 -4.82 -8.67 5.77
CA MET A 95 -6.24 -8.39 6.00
C MET A 95 -6.57 -8.22 7.48
N LYS A 96 -5.92 -8.98 8.36
CA LYS A 96 -6.01 -8.77 9.82
C LYS A 96 -5.25 -7.55 10.31
N GLY A 97 -4.32 -7.03 9.54
CA GLY A 97 -3.50 -5.88 9.91
C GLY A 97 -2.39 -6.19 10.91
N ASN A 98 -2.00 -7.44 11.06
CA ASN A 98 -0.99 -7.91 12.01
C ASN A 98 0.20 -8.63 11.36
N LEU A 99 0.33 -8.57 10.05
CA LEU A 99 1.48 -9.14 9.35
C LEU A 99 2.76 -8.48 9.85
N SER A 100 3.71 -9.30 10.27
CA SER A 100 5.05 -8.83 10.64
C SER A 100 6.09 -9.88 10.23
N GLU A 101 7.27 -9.41 9.90
CA GLU A 101 8.41 -10.25 9.53
C GLU A 101 9.66 -9.76 10.23
N GLU A 102 10.48 -10.70 10.69
CA GLU A 102 11.77 -10.42 11.29
C GLU A 102 12.88 -11.10 10.46
N PHE A 103 13.87 -10.31 10.07
CA PHE A 103 15.00 -10.82 9.27
C PHE A 103 16.29 -10.06 9.61
N VAL A 104 17.43 -10.66 9.24
CA VAL A 104 18.74 -10.03 9.42
C VAL A 104 19.11 -9.26 8.15
N LYS A 105 19.39 -7.96 8.28
CA LYS A 105 19.90 -7.12 7.20
C LYS A 105 21.19 -6.43 7.66
N ASN A 106 22.27 -6.63 6.92
CA ASN A 106 23.59 -6.06 7.24
C ASN A 106 24.05 -6.36 8.69
N GLY A 107 23.76 -7.58 9.19
CA GLY A 107 24.13 -8.00 10.55
C GLY A 107 23.22 -7.49 11.67
N HIS A 108 22.15 -6.76 11.34
CA HIS A 108 21.18 -6.24 12.31
C HIS A 108 19.82 -6.92 12.15
N ASN A 109 19.18 -7.25 13.26
CA ASN A 109 17.80 -7.73 13.25
C ASN A 109 16.86 -6.58 12.87
N VAL A 110 16.08 -6.77 11.82
CA VAL A 110 15.09 -5.82 11.34
C VAL A 110 13.72 -6.45 11.47
N LYS A 111 12.80 -5.74 12.13
CA LYS A 111 11.39 -6.10 12.17
C LYS A 111 10.60 -5.18 11.26
N ARG A 112 9.87 -5.76 10.32
CA ARG A 112 8.89 -5.05 9.48
C ARG A 112 7.50 -5.30 9.99
N THR A 113 6.70 -4.25 10.04
CA THR A 113 5.27 -4.27 10.37
C THR A 113 4.52 -3.43 9.36
N LEU A 114 3.20 -3.56 9.33
CA LEU A 114 2.36 -2.70 8.52
C LEU A 114 2.42 -1.25 9.02
N ASN A 115 2.39 -0.30 8.10
CA ASN A 115 2.41 1.11 8.42
C ASN A 115 1.17 1.53 9.22
N SER A 116 1.37 2.42 10.18
CA SER A 116 0.28 3.12 10.88
C SER A 116 -0.31 4.22 10.00
N ASP A 117 -1.51 4.66 10.35
CA ASP A 117 -2.12 5.85 9.75
C ASP A 117 -1.27 7.10 9.98
N ILE A 118 -1.33 8.03 9.05
CA ILE A 118 -0.50 9.23 9.00
C ILE A 118 -1.35 10.43 9.39
N SER A 119 -0.94 11.15 10.43
CA SER A 119 -1.62 12.38 10.85
C SER A 119 -1.29 13.52 9.88
N ILE A 120 -2.32 14.23 9.44
CA ILE A 120 -2.21 15.41 8.59
C ILE A 120 -2.95 16.60 9.20
N ILE A 121 -2.60 17.80 8.77
CA ILE A 121 -3.32 19.03 9.08
C ILE A 121 -4.07 19.45 7.82
N ARG A 122 -5.39 19.51 7.91
CA ARG A 122 -6.26 19.95 6.80
C ARG A 122 -6.15 21.46 6.56
N PRO A 123 -6.59 21.97 5.38
CA PRO A 123 -6.54 23.42 5.06
C PRO A 123 -7.23 24.32 6.09
N ASN A 124 -8.22 23.80 6.79
CA ASN A 124 -8.95 24.51 7.86
C ASN A 124 -8.27 24.44 9.23
N GLY A 125 -7.07 23.86 9.33
CA GLY A 125 -6.31 23.69 10.58
C GLY A 125 -6.71 22.46 11.40
N ASN A 126 -7.74 21.73 11.05
CA ASN A 126 -8.15 20.53 11.78
C ASN A 126 -7.17 19.36 11.51
N GLN A 127 -6.97 18.53 12.53
CA GLN A 127 -6.23 17.29 12.38
C GLN A 127 -7.12 16.21 11.73
N ASP A 128 -6.50 15.41 10.88
CA ASP A 128 -7.10 14.24 10.24
C ASP A 128 -6.06 13.15 10.02
N LYS A 129 -6.48 12.00 9.49
CA LYS A 129 -5.59 10.85 9.24
C LYS A 129 -5.73 10.35 7.82
N LEU A 130 -4.61 10.08 7.18
CA LEU A 130 -4.54 9.27 5.96
C LEU A 130 -4.27 7.82 6.34
N LYS A 131 -4.82 6.90 5.56
CA LYS A 131 -4.48 5.49 5.70
C LYS A 131 -2.98 5.28 5.42
N GLY A 132 -2.30 4.59 6.32
CA GLY A 132 -0.88 4.25 6.17
C GLY A 132 -0.65 3.09 5.22
N ARG A 133 -1.71 2.39 4.82
CA ARG A 133 -1.72 1.24 3.91
C ARG A 133 -2.45 1.60 2.63
N SER A 134 -1.92 1.15 1.49
CA SER A 134 -2.50 1.38 0.18
C SER A 134 -3.42 0.23 -0.24
N LEU A 135 -4.26 0.50 -1.25
CA LEU A 135 -5.02 -0.53 -1.93
C LEU A 135 -4.06 -1.57 -2.51
N MET A 136 -4.39 -2.84 -2.32
CA MET A 136 -3.66 -3.97 -2.88
C MET A 136 -4.60 -4.82 -3.73
N LEU A 137 -4.13 -5.24 -4.90
CA LEU A 137 -4.82 -6.21 -5.75
C LEU A 137 -4.38 -7.62 -5.37
N ASN A 138 -5.24 -8.61 -5.64
CA ASN A 138 -4.89 -10.01 -5.58
C ASN A 138 -4.95 -10.62 -6.98
N ARG A 139 -3.94 -11.41 -7.38
CA ARG A 139 -3.96 -12.20 -8.60
C ARG A 139 -4.08 -13.68 -8.25
N ASN A 140 -5.19 -14.29 -8.67
CA ASN A 140 -5.36 -15.74 -8.58
C ASN A 140 -4.54 -16.43 -9.68
N VAL A 141 -4.24 -17.72 -9.49
CA VAL A 141 -3.59 -18.52 -10.52
C VAL A 141 -4.48 -18.66 -11.76
N GLY A 142 -3.87 -18.87 -12.92
CA GLY A 142 -4.55 -18.98 -14.19
C GLY A 142 -5.50 -20.19 -14.29
N HIS A 143 -6.48 -20.11 -15.18
CA HIS A 143 -7.57 -21.09 -15.30
C HIS A 143 -7.14 -22.50 -15.73
N LEU A 144 -5.96 -22.63 -16.34
CA LEU A 144 -5.45 -23.93 -16.79
C LEU A 144 -4.81 -24.76 -15.67
N MET A 145 -4.52 -24.12 -14.54
CA MET A 145 -3.93 -24.81 -13.39
C MET A 145 -5.03 -25.49 -12.59
N THR A 146 -4.89 -26.79 -12.39
CA THR A 146 -5.78 -27.60 -11.53
C THR A 146 -5.05 -28.04 -10.27
N ASN A 147 -5.80 -28.48 -9.27
CA ASN A 147 -5.22 -28.86 -7.98
C ASN A 147 -5.84 -30.19 -7.49
N PRO A 148 -5.02 -31.22 -7.23
CA PRO A 148 -5.51 -32.54 -6.82
C PRO A 148 -6.09 -32.58 -5.40
N SER A 149 -5.94 -31.52 -4.61
CA SER A 149 -6.47 -31.47 -3.24
C SER A 149 -8.00 -31.34 -3.19
N ILE A 150 -8.63 -30.89 -4.29
CA ILE A 150 -10.09 -30.80 -4.40
C ILE A 150 -10.52 -31.41 -5.73
N LEU A 151 -11.45 -32.38 -5.64
CA LEU A 151 -12.00 -33.07 -6.78
C LEU A 151 -13.49 -32.74 -6.89
N ASP A 152 -13.99 -32.70 -8.12
CA ASP A 152 -15.42 -32.63 -8.41
C ASP A 152 -16.12 -33.99 -8.19
N GLU A 153 -17.43 -34.05 -8.42
CA GLU A 153 -18.23 -35.26 -8.30
C GLU A 153 -17.83 -36.40 -9.25
N ASN A 154 -17.06 -36.07 -10.32
CA ASN A 154 -16.55 -37.01 -11.30
C ASN A 154 -15.08 -37.37 -11.07
N ASN A 155 -14.50 -36.99 -9.94
CA ASN A 155 -13.08 -37.13 -9.62
C ASN A 155 -12.13 -36.35 -10.53
N ASN A 156 -12.58 -35.28 -11.17
CA ASN A 156 -11.68 -34.35 -11.87
C ASN A 156 -11.15 -33.29 -10.90
N GLU A 157 -9.91 -32.90 -11.11
CA GLU A 157 -9.31 -31.82 -10.34
C GLU A 157 -10.01 -30.48 -10.58
N VAL A 158 -10.26 -29.73 -9.53
CA VAL A 158 -10.85 -28.39 -9.61
C VAL A 158 -9.78 -27.36 -10.02
N PRO A 159 -10.13 -26.38 -10.89
CA PRO A 159 -9.22 -25.28 -11.22
C PRO A 159 -8.75 -24.57 -9.96
N GLU A 160 -7.44 -24.46 -9.78
CA GLU A 160 -6.82 -23.87 -8.60
C GLU A 160 -7.20 -22.40 -8.41
N GLY A 161 -7.43 -21.66 -9.50
CA GLY A 161 -7.89 -20.28 -9.44
C GLY A 161 -9.25 -20.10 -8.74
N LEU A 162 -10.10 -21.13 -8.72
CA LEU A 162 -11.34 -21.11 -7.92
C LEU A 162 -11.05 -21.26 -6.42
N ILE A 163 -10.08 -22.10 -6.06
CA ILE A 163 -9.62 -22.26 -4.67
C ILE A 163 -9.02 -20.92 -4.19
N ASP A 164 -8.16 -20.32 -4.99
CA ASP A 164 -7.59 -19.00 -4.70
C ASP A 164 -8.69 -17.95 -4.50
N ALA A 165 -9.69 -17.90 -5.40
CA ALA A 165 -10.78 -16.93 -5.30
C ALA A 165 -11.58 -17.09 -4.00
N ILE A 166 -11.89 -18.33 -3.62
CA ILE A 166 -12.61 -18.62 -2.38
C ILE A 166 -11.76 -18.22 -1.16
N CYS A 167 -10.52 -18.69 -1.08
CA CYS A 167 -9.63 -18.44 0.05
C CYS A 167 -9.36 -16.94 0.22
N THR A 168 -8.97 -16.26 -0.86
CA THR A 168 -8.60 -14.85 -0.79
C THR A 168 -9.79 -13.95 -0.50
N THR A 169 -10.98 -14.28 -0.99
CA THR A 169 -12.22 -13.55 -0.70
C THR A 169 -12.64 -13.72 0.77
N LEU A 170 -12.65 -14.96 1.28
CA LEU A 170 -12.97 -15.22 2.69
C LEU A 170 -11.99 -14.48 3.63
N ILE A 171 -10.71 -14.48 3.29
CA ILE A 171 -9.68 -13.76 4.05
C ILE A 171 -9.91 -12.24 3.99
N ALA A 172 -10.29 -11.69 2.84
CA ALA A 172 -10.53 -10.26 2.66
C ALA A 172 -11.67 -9.71 3.53
N ILE A 173 -12.62 -10.56 3.95
CA ILE A 173 -13.71 -10.18 4.88
C ILE A 173 -13.15 -9.60 6.18
N HIS A 174 -11.96 -10.03 6.62
CA HIS A 174 -11.33 -9.48 7.82
C HIS A 174 -11.05 -7.97 7.69
N ASP A 175 -10.70 -7.47 6.51
CA ASP A 175 -10.49 -6.04 6.30
C ASP A 175 -11.79 -5.29 6.07
N LEU A 176 -12.73 -5.86 5.32
CA LEU A 176 -14.05 -5.26 5.05
C LEU A 176 -14.86 -5.01 6.33
N ASN A 177 -14.70 -5.86 7.33
CA ASN A 177 -15.43 -5.76 8.60
C ASN A 177 -14.78 -4.82 9.61
N LYS A 178 -13.60 -4.26 9.32
CA LYS A 178 -12.96 -3.29 10.20
C LYS A 178 -13.60 -1.90 10.03
N GLN A 179 -13.68 -1.15 11.13
CA GLN A 179 -14.11 0.26 11.08
C GLN A 179 -13.07 1.14 10.37
N ASP A 180 -11.80 0.77 10.45
CA ASP A 180 -10.64 1.46 9.91
C ASP A 180 -10.00 0.74 8.70
N GLY A 181 -10.67 -0.26 8.16
CA GLY A 181 -10.23 -0.99 6.97
C GLY A 181 -10.07 -0.09 5.73
N ILE A 182 -9.27 -0.53 4.76
CA ILE A 182 -9.21 0.10 3.44
C ILE A 182 -10.42 -0.40 2.66
N LYS A 183 -11.35 0.49 2.41
CA LYS A 183 -12.58 0.19 1.64
C LYS A 183 -12.37 0.52 0.19
#